data_0e98e5890b063d4bd83620d99531bf64
#
_entry.id   0e98e5890b063d4bd83620d99531bf64
#
_cell.length_a   1.000
_cell.length_b   1.000
_cell.length_c   1.000
_cell.angle_alpha   90.00
_cell.angle_beta   90.00
_cell.angle_gamma   90.00
#
_symmetry.space_group_name_H-M   'P 1'
#
loop_
_entity.id
_entity.type
_entity.pdbx_description
1 polymer ?
#
loop_
_entity_poly.entity_id
_entity_poly.type
_entity_poly.pdbx_seq_one_letter_code
_entity_poly.pdbx_strand_id
1 'polypeptide(L)'
;MRNICALAALVVLFAAPTLAEEAEPRAFAPKFYAFENGVSFGSAEDNAKTLRELGYDGISQVRARGEELAQQVAVFEKSGLKVLSVYLNVADVPLAVDVVKPLANRGAIIELTVRTMTPKTVEAVRQTAEKADELEIRVAIYPHHGFAIATMAQAMDLIAKVDHANLGVMFNLCHFLKNENAEDLEGVLARAGTRLFAVSTCGANLDGRDWKALIKPLDQGTFPQTRLVGALSQLKFAGPVGLQCYGVRGDQYSNLNNSAVAWRKILAEL
;
A
#
# COMPACT_ATOMS: atom_id res chain seq x y z
N MET A 1 -7.22 -84.99 26.98
CA MET A 1 -7.77 -83.80 26.34
C MET A 1 -7.10 -82.60 27.01
N ARG A 2 -6.17 -81.93 26.32
CA ARG A 2 -5.37 -80.83 26.84
C ARG A 2 -5.90 -79.57 26.21
N ASN A 3 -6.48 -78.69 27.03
CA ASN A 3 -6.92 -77.36 26.60
C ASN A 3 -5.71 -76.47 26.56
N ILE A 4 -5.43 -75.85 25.38
CA ILE A 4 -4.44 -74.83 25.16
C ILE A 4 -5.20 -73.50 25.14
N CYS A 5 -5.02 -72.66 26.18
CA CYS A 5 -5.47 -71.30 26.18
C CYS A 5 -4.44 -70.46 25.42
N ALA A 6 -4.86 -69.83 24.29
CA ALA A 6 -4.07 -68.83 23.59
C ALA A 6 -4.31 -67.49 24.22
N LEU A 7 -3.23 -66.84 24.73
CA LEU A 7 -3.23 -65.47 25.23
C LEU A 7 -2.97 -64.54 24.06
N ALA A 8 -3.95 -63.73 23.68
CA ALA A 8 -3.76 -62.64 22.68
C ALA A 8 -3.20 -61.43 23.38
N ALA A 9 -1.98 -61.07 23.04
CA ALA A 9 -1.37 -59.83 23.50
C ALA A 9 -1.85 -58.64 22.63
N LEU A 10 -2.56 -57.68 23.25
CA LEU A 10 -3.00 -56.44 22.62
C LEU A 10 -1.84 -55.45 22.64
N VAL A 11 -1.23 -55.17 21.48
CA VAL A 11 -0.20 -54.12 21.34
C VAL A 11 -0.92 -52.78 21.11
N VAL A 12 -0.92 -51.93 22.11
CA VAL A 12 -1.41 -50.54 22.00
C VAL A 12 -0.28 -49.68 21.49
N LEU A 13 -0.34 -49.26 20.21
CA LEU A 13 0.57 -48.27 19.64
C LEU A 13 0.15 -46.86 20.12
N PHE A 14 0.93 -46.28 21.00
CA PHE A 14 0.84 -44.85 21.30
C PHE A 14 1.44 -44.05 20.16
N ALA A 15 0.62 -43.35 19.36
CA ALA A 15 1.07 -42.34 18.44
C ALA A 15 1.55 -41.15 19.26
N ALA A 16 2.86 -40.83 19.19
CA ALA A 16 3.39 -39.62 19.76
C ALA A 16 2.82 -38.38 19.01
N PRO A 17 2.43 -37.30 19.72
CA PRO A 17 2.02 -36.10 19.04
C PRO A 17 3.20 -35.53 18.25
N THR A 18 3.05 -35.39 16.94
CA THR A 18 3.96 -34.61 16.10
C THR A 18 3.89 -33.17 16.57
N LEU A 19 4.99 -32.68 17.14
CA LEU A 19 5.18 -31.26 17.38
C LEU A 19 5.03 -30.58 16.02
N ALA A 20 4.02 -29.71 15.89
CA ALA A 20 3.91 -28.84 14.74
C ALA A 20 5.17 -27.96 14.75
N GLU A 21 5.99 -28.08 13.70
CA GLU A 21 7.13 -27.23 13.45
C GLU A 21 6.59 -25.78 13.37
N GLU A 22 6.89 -24.97 14.37
CA GLU A 22 6.56 -23.54 14.35
C GLU A 22 7.23 -22.95 13.11
N ALA A 23 6.43 -22.58 12.12
CA ALA A 23 6.94 -21.94 10.92
C ALA A 23 7.70 -20.68 11.34
N GLU A 24 8.98 -20.61 10.97
CA GLU A 24 9.81 -19.42 11.15
C GLU A 24 9.03 -18.16 10.75
N PRO A 25 9.04 -17.09 11.55
CA PRO A 25 8.31 -15.89 11.25
C PRO A 25 8.77 -15.37 9.88
N ARG A 26 7.84 -15.30 8.91
CA ARG A 26 8.16 -14.73 7.60
C ARG A 26 8.72 -13.34 7.77
N ALA A 27 9.91 -13.11 7.21
CA ALA A 27 10.52 -11.80 7.18
C ALA A 27 9.53 -10.74 6.62
N PHE A 28 9.50 -9.55 7.22
CA PHE A 28 8.66 -8.45 6.76
C PHE A 28 9.09 -8.03 5.35
N ALA A 29 8.26 -8.26 4.36
CA ALA A 29 8.56 -8.00 2.94
C ALA A 29 7.31 -7.53 2.19
N PRO A 30 6.84 -6.30 2.47
CA PRO A 30 5.68 -5.76 1.78
C PRO A 30 5.99 -5.54 0.29
N LYS A 31 4.96 -5.72 -0.54
CA LYS A 31 5.02 -5.47 -1.99
C LYS A 31 5.33 -4.00 -2.26
N PHE A 32 6.23 -3.74 -3.24
CA PHE A 32 6.74 -2.40 -3.53
C PHE A 32 6.36 -1.95 -4.94
N TYR A 33 5.71 -0.79 -5.03
CA TYR A 33 5.14 -0.26 -6.28
C TYR A 33 5.72 1.14 -6.57
N ALA A 34 6.02 1.44 -7.82
CA ALA A 34 6.37 2.80 -8.22
C ALA A 34 5.11 3.62 -8.52
N PHE A 35 5.05 4.87 -8.09
CA PHE A 35 3.99 5.79 -8.52
C PHE A 35 4.18 6.16 -9.98
N GLU A 36 3.08 6.20 -10.75
CA GLU A 36 3.08 6.52 -12.17
C GLU A 36 3.80 7.84 -12.48
N ASN A 37 3.74 8.81 -11.57
CA ASN A 37 4.37 10.13 -11.75
C ASN A 37 5.92 10.09 -11.84
N GLY A 38 6.54 8.96 -11.58
CA GLY A 38 7.99 8.72 -11.74
C GLY A 38 8.33 7.69 -12.83
N VAL A 39 7.34 7.23 -13.61
CA VAL A 39 7.49 6.15 -14.58
C VAL A 39 7.09 6.63 -15.96
N SER A 40 8.09 6.85 -16.85
CA SER A 40 7.86 7.32 -18.22
C SER A 40 8.99 6.84 -19.12
N PHE A 41 8.91 5.59 -19.58
CA PHE A 41 9.89 4.94 -20.45
C PHE A 41 9.39 4.73 -21.90
N GLY A 42 8.27 5.38 -22.24
CA GLY A 42 7.63 5.28 -23.55
C GLY A 42 6.23 4.66 -23.46
N SER A 43 6.10 3.41 -23.83
CA SER A 43 4.82 2.69 -23.79
C SER A 43 4.52 2.07 -22.42
N ALA A 44 3.29 1.58 -22.23
CA ALA A 44 2.93 0.80 -21.04
C ALA A 44 3.79 -0.48 -20.93
N GLU A 45 4.13 -1.09 -22.06
CA GLU A 45 5.00 -2.26 -22.15
C GLU A 45 6.42 -1.93 -21.69
N ASP A 46 6.98 -0.80 -22.12
CA ASP A 46 8.32 -0.35 -21.71
C ASP A 46 8.34 -0.02 -20.22
N ASN A 47 7.30 0.62 -19.70
CA ASN A 47 7.13 0.91 -18.28
C ASN A 47 7.08 -0.39 -17.47
N ALA A 48 6.25 -1.36 -17.87
CA ALA A 48 6.13 -2.64 -17.19
C ALA A 48 7.44 -3.45 -17.24
N LYS A 49 8.10 -3.50 -18.40
CA LYS A 49 9.40 -4.15 -18.56
C LYS A 49 10.43 -3.57 -17.62
N THR A 50 10.58 -2.24 -17.61
CA THR A 50 11.57 -1.55 -16.76
C THR A 50 11.28 -1.78 -15.27
N LEU A 51 10.04 -1.63 -14.82
CA LEU A 51 9.70 -1.87 -13.42
C LEU A 51 9.95 -3.32 -12.99
N ARG A 52 9.68 -4.29 -13.86
CA ARG A 52 9.99 -5.70 -13.59
C ARG A 52 11.49 -5.93 -13.47
N GLU A 53 12.30 -5.38 -14.38
CA GLU A 53 13.76 -5.49 -14.35
C GLU A 53 14.37 -4.90 -13.08
N LEU A 54 13.79 -3.81 -12.56
CA LEU A 54 14.21 -3.15 -11.34
C LEU A 54 13.69 -3.86 -10.06
N GLY A 55 12.77 -4.81 -10.19
CA GLY A 55 12.25 -5.62 -9.08
C GLY A 55 11.10 -4.97 -8.32
N TYR A 56 10.33 -4.10 -8.96
CA TYR A 56 9.05 -3.62 -8.44
C TYR A 56 7.95 -4.68 -8.63
N ASP A 57 6.93 -4.65 -7.77
CA ASP A 57 5.74 -5.49 -7.90
C ASP A 57 4.69 -4.89 -8.85
N GLY A 58 4.91 -3.68 -9.33
CA GLY A 58 4.06 -3.00 -10.31
C GLY A 58 4.05 -1.48 -10.19
N ILE A 59 2.93 -0.91 -10.64
CA ILE A 59 2.69 0.53 -10.67
C ILE A 59 1.50 0.90 -9.78
N SER A 60 1.53 2.07 -9.20
CA SER A 60 0.44 2.60 -8.39
C SER A 60 0.14 4.06 -8.72
N GLN A 61 -0.97 4.55 -8.20
CA GLN A 61 -1.42 5.94 -8.41
C GLN A 61 -1.61 6.30 -9.89
N VAL A 62 -2.10 5.33 -10.68
CA VAL A 62 -2.32 5.55 -12.12
C VAL A 62 -3.50 6.51 -12.37
N ARG A 63 -3.42 7.22 -13.49
CA ARG A 63 -4.42 8.20 -13.91
C ARG A 63 -5.39 7.66 -14.97
N ALA A 64 -5.03 6.56 -15.62
CA ALA A 64 -5.86 5.89 -16.61
C ALA A 64 -7.22 5.49 -16.04
N ARG A 65 -8.25 5.47 -16.89
CA ARG A 65 -9.65 5.16 -16.56
C ARG A 65 -10.29 4.32 -17.67
N GLY A 66 -11.33 3.57 -17.32
CA GLY A 66 -12.11 2.83 -18.30
C GLY A 66 -11.25 1.94 -19.19
N GLU A 67 -11.37 2.09 -20.51
CA GLU A 67 -10.66 1.26 -21.50
C GLU A 67 -9.12 1.44 -21.43
N GLU A 68 -8.62 2.65 -21.23
CA GLU A 68 -7.21 2.91 -21.07
C GLU A 68 -6.64 2.17 -19.85
N LEU A 69 -7.38 2.19 -18.73
CA LEU A 69 -7.02 1.43 -17.54
C LEU A 69 -7.05 -0.08 -17.80
N ALA A 70 -8.03 -0.58 -18.55
CA ALA A 70 -8.10 -1.99 -18.91
C ALA A 70 -6.87 -2.44 -19.72
N GLN A 71 -6.44 -1.64 -20.68
CA GLN A 71 -5.24 -1.89 -21.48
C GLN A 71 -3.99 -1.86 -20.59
N GLN A 72 -3.84 -0.88 -19.73
CA GLN A 72 -2.70 -0.79 -18.82
C GLN A 72 -2.66 -2.00 -17.86
N VAL A 73 -3.79 -2.40 -17.27
CA VAL A 73 -3.90 -3.59 -16.42
C VAL A 73 -3.43 -4.84 -17.18
N ALA A 74 -3.95 -5.06 -18.39
CA ALA A 74 -3.58 -6.22 -19.19
C ALA A 74 -2.07 -6.29 -19.50
N VAL A 75 -1.45 -5.16 -19.82
CA VAL A 75 0.00 -5.07 -20.10
C VAL A 75 0.81 -5.40 -18.83
N PHE A 76 0.46 -4.83 -17.69
CA PHE A 76 1.17 -5.09 -16.45
C PHE A 76 1.00 -6.54 -16.00
N GLU A 77 -0.21 -7.10 -16.04
CA GLU A 77 -0.47 -8.51 -15.68
C GLU A 77 0.29 -9.48 -16.60
N LYS A 78 0.35 -9.21 -17.90
CA LYS A 78 1.17 -10.00 -18.85
C LYS A 78 2.66 -10.01 -18.49
N SER A 79 3.12 -8.94 -17.83
CA SER A 79 4.50 -8.82 -17.34
C SER A 79 4.70 -9.41 -15.94
N GLY A 80 3.66 -10.01 -15.32
CA GLY A 80 3.68 -10.52 -13.94
C GLY A 80 3.67 -9.42 -12.89
N LEU A 81 3.28 -8.21 -13.27
CA LEU A 81 3.16 -7.04 -12.39
C LEU A 81 1.70 -6.68 -12.17
N LYS A 82 1.44 -5.77 -11.22
CA LYS A 82 0.08 -5.27 -10.94
C LYS A 82 -0.03 -3.76 -11.15
N VAL A 83 -1.22 -3.32 -11.55
CA VAL A 83 -1.68 -1.95 -11.33
C VAL A 83 -2.37 -1.96 -9.96
N LEU A 84 -1.72 -1.38 -8.95
CA LEU A 84 -2.20 -1.45 -7.56
C LEU A 84 -3.33 -0.46 -7.31
N SER A 85 -3.21 0.76 -7.78
CA SER A 85 -4.12 1.83 -7.37
C SER A 85 -4.36 2.87 -8.44
N VAL A 86 -5.49 3.56 -8.29
CA VAL A 86 -5.85 4.76 -9.03
C VAL A 86 -5.99 5.93 -8.07
N TYR A 87 -5.63 7.14 -8.52
CA TYR A 87 -5.73 8.37 -7.74
C TYR A 87 -6.98 9.16 -8.15
N LEU A 88 -7.91 9.34 -7.21
CA LEU A 88 -9.20 10.00 -7.44
C LEU A 88 -9.48 11.08 -6.39
N ASN A 89 -10.41 11.97 -6.70
CA ASN A 89 -10.86 13.00 -5.77
C ASN A 89 -12.39 12.97 -5.66
N VAL A 90 -12.89 13.00 -4.43
CA VAL A 90 -14.31 13.11 -4.12
C VAL A 90 -14.62 14.50 -3.53
N ALA A 91 -15.84 14.98 -3.77
CA ALA A 91 -16.41 16.17 -3.13
C ALA A 91 -17.84 15.85 -2.64
N ASP A 92 -18.87 16.38 -3.33
CA ASP A 92 -20.27 16.30 -2.91
C ASP A 92 -21.05 15.15 -3.56
N VAL A 93 -20.45 14.51 -4.55
CA VAL A 93 -21.08 13.45 -5.34
C VAL A 93 -20.16 12.22 -5.28
N PRO A 94 -20.72 11.02 -5.08
CA PRO A 94 -19.95 9.79 -5.06
C PRO A 94 -19.25 9.58 -6.41
N LEU A 95 -18.11 8.90 -6.38
CA LEU A 95 -17.38 8.56 -7.59
C LEU A 95 -18.18 7.57 -8.46
N ALA A 96 -18.10 7.76 -9.77
CA ALA A 96 -18.54 6.76 -10.74
C ALA A 96 -17.47 5.64 -10.77
N VAL A 97 -17.60 4.64 -9.89
CA VAL A 97 -16.59 3.56 -9.74
C VAL A 97 -16.49 2.65 -10.98
N ASP A 98 -17.45 2.70 -11.91
CA ASP A 98 -17.35 1.97 -13.17
C ASP A 98 -16.09 2.31 -13.98
N VAL A 99 -15.58 3.53 -13.84
CA VAL A 99 -14.33 3.96 -14.51
C VAL A 99 -13.09 3.22 -14.01
N VAL A 100 -13.18 2.55 -12.85
CA VAL A 100 -12.09 1.74 -12.27
C VAL A 100 -12.41 0.24 -12.25
N LYS A 101 -13.53 -0.17 -12.86
CA LYS A 101 -13.93 -1.59 -12.97
C LYS A 101 -12.84 -2.53 -13.48
N PRO A 102 -11.90 -2.11 -14.37
CA PRO A 102 -10.77 -2.98 -14.75
C PRO A 102 -9.90 -3.45 -13.59
N LEU A 103 -9.99 -2.81 -12.40
CA LEU A 103 -9.28 -3.21 -11.19
C LEU A 103 -10.07 -4.17 -10.29
N ALA A 104 -11.30 -4.54 -10.64
CA ALA A 104 -12.14 -5.40 -9.82
C ALA A 104 -11.50 -6.76 -9.54
N ASN A 105 -11.67 -7.28 -8.31
CA ASN A 105 -11.14 -8.59 -7.85
C ASN A 105 -9.61 -8.74 -7.96
N ARG A 106 -8.85 -7.62 -7.92
CA ARG A 106 -7.39 -7.61 -8.08
C ARG A 106 -6.65 -7.18 -6.81
N GLY A 107 -7.38 -6.96 -5.71
CA GLY A 107 -6.82 -6.41 -4.46
C GLY A 107 -6.31 -4.98 -4.65
N ALA A 108 -6.94 -4.24 -5.56
CA ALA A 108 -6.58 -2.86 -5.88
C ALA A 108 -7.17 -1.85 -4.88
N ILE A 109 -6.71 -0.61 -4.99
CA ILE A 109 -7.06 0.48 -4.06
C ILE A 109 -7.44 1.73 -4.86
N ILE A 110 -8.52 2.39 -4.47
CA ILE A 110 -8.78 3.78 -4.83
C ILE A 110 -8.10 4.66 -3.78
N GLU A 111 -7.05 5.38 -4.17
CA GLU A 111 -6.43 6.41 -3.35
C GLU A 111 -7.26 7.69 -3.46
N LEU A 112 -8.07 7.95 -2.43
CA LEU A 112 -9.14 8.95 -2.47
C LEU A 112 -8.74 10.22 -1.74
N THR A 113 -8.59 11.32 -2.47
CA THR A 113 -8.40 12.65 -1.88
C THR A 113 -9.72 13.37 -1.67
N VAL A 114 -9.74 14.25 -0.65
CA VAL A 114 -10.86 15.14 -0.34
C VAL A 114 -10.33 16.58 -0.32
N ARG A 115 -10.54 17.31 -1.42
CA ARG A 115 -10.04 18.68 -1.57
C ARG A 115 -10.84 19.69 -0.76
N THR A 116 -12.14 19.50 -0.69
CA THR A 116 -13.08 20.36 0.04
C THR A 116 -14.02 19.48 0.85
N MET A 117 -14.38 19.92 2.04
CA MET A 117 -15.39 19.29 2.88
C MET A 117 -16.69 20.10 2.85
N THR A 118 -17.79 19.42 2.59
CA THR A 118 -19.15 19.95 2.67
C THR A 118 -20.02 19.03 3.50
N PRO A 119 -21.25 19.40 3.88
CA PRO A 119 -22.17 18.50 4.55
C PRO A 119 -22.49 17.19 3.77
N LYS A 120 -22.28 17.19 2.44
CA LYS A 120 -22.53 16.03 1.57
C LYS A 120 -21.32 15.11 1.41
N THR A 121 -20.12 15.57 1.75
CA THR A 121 -18.88 14.81 1.48
C THR A 121 -18.85 13.47 2.21
N VAL A 122 -19.32 13.41 3.46
CA VAL A 122 -19.37 12.16 4.24
C VAL A 122 -20.19 11.09 3.51
N GLU A 123 -21.37 11.48 3.04
CA GLU A 123 -22.26 10.58 2.32
C GLU A 123 -21.70 10.19 0.95
N ALA A 124 -21.07 11.13 0.23
CA ALA A 124 -20.42 10.85 -1.05
C ALA A 124 -19.26 9.84 -0.89
N VAL A 125 -18.47 9.95 0.19
CA VAL A 125 -17.41 8.98 0.52
C VAL A 125 -18.00 7.62 0.87
N ARG A 126 -19.09 7.57 1.66
CA ARG A 126 -19.79 6.33 2.01
C ARG A 126 -20.25 5.59 0.77
N GLN A 127 -21.01 6.25 -0.09
CA GLN A 127 -21.51 5.65 -1.33
C GLN A 127 -20.38 5.23 -2.28
N THR A 128 -19.27 5.95 -2.29
CA THR A 128 -18.07 5.55 -3.04
C THR A 128 -17.48 4.26 -2.48
N ALA A 129 -17.37 4.14 -1.15
CA ALA A 129 -16.85 2.94 -0.50
C ALA A 129 -17.76 1.71 -0.71
N GLU A 130 -19.08 1.89 -0.62
CA GLU A 130 -20.08 0.85 -0.87
C GLU A 130 -19.98 0.31 -2.31
N LYS A 131 -19.97 1.20 -3.31
CA LYS A 131 -19.86 0.80 -4.72
C LYS A 131 -18.49 0.18 -5.06
N ALA A 132 -17.44 0.62 -4.44
CA ALA A 132 -16.11 0.04 -4.62
C ALA A 132 -16.02 -1.35 -3.99
N ASP A 133 -16.72 -1.59 -2.87
CA ASP A 133 -16.79 -2.89 -2.20
C ASP A 133 -17.45 -3.95 -3.10
N GLU A 134 -18.49 -3.59 -3.83
CA GLU A 134 -19.13 -4.47 -4.83
C GLU A 134 -18.14 -4.94 -5.92
N LEU A 135 -17.07 -4.21 -6.15
CA LEU A 135 -15.99 -4.53 -7.10
C LEU A 135 -14.76 -5.16 -6.42
N GLU A 136 -14.81 -5.40 -5.11
CA GLU A 136 -13.66 -5.82 -4.30
C GLU A 136 -12.44 -4.88 -4.44
N ILE A 137 -12.71 -3.56 -4.58
CA ILE A 137 -11.70 -2.52 -4.62
C ILE A 137 -11.75 -1.74 -3.30
N ARG A 138 -10.66 -1.71 -2.54
CA ARG A 138 -10.59 -0.93 -1.31
C ARG A 138 -10.55 0.58 -1.59
N VAL A 139 -11.08 1.37 -0.67
CA VAL A 139 -10.96 2.84 -0.71
C VAL A 139 -10.08 3.29 0.44
N ALA A 140 -8.99 3.99 0.13
CA ALA A 140 -8.07 4.56 1.11
C ALA A 140 -8.08 6.08 1.02
N ILE A 141 -8.51 6.76 2.08
CA ILE A 141 -8.37 8.22 2.17
C ILE A 141 -6.88 8.55 2.10
N TYR A 142 -6.54 9.46 1.20
CA TYR A 142 -5.17 9.94 0.97
C TYR A 142 -5.03 11.35 1.54
N PRO A 143 -4.49 11.52 2.76
CA PRO A 143 -4.22 12.84 3.32
C PRO A 143 -3.25 13.62 2.42
N HIS A 144 -3.65 14.79 1.96
CA HIS A 144 -2.88 15.56 1.00
C HIS A 144 -2.72 17.00 1.44
N HIS A 145 -1.49 17.48 1.53
CA HIS A 145 -1.19 18.87 1.88
C HIS A 145 -1.98 19.86 1.00
N GLY A 146 -2.59 20.85 1.63
CA GLY A 146 -3.40 21.86 0.96
C GLY A 146 -4.84 21.46 0.63
N PHE A 147 -5.26 20.24 1.01
CA PHE A 147 -6.65 19.77 0.86
C PHE A 147 -7.38 19.79 2.21
N ALA A 148 -8.69 19.58 2.19
CA ALA A 148 -9.49 19.57 3.42
C ALA A 148 -9.11 18.40 4.34
N ILE A 149 -8.75 17.26 3.78
CA ILE A 149 -8.15 16.15 4.53
C ILE A 149 -6.66 16.14 4.22
N ALA A 150 -5.88 16.72 5.15
CA ALA A 150 -4.44 16.94 4.99
C ALA A 150 -3.60 16.17 6.01
N THR A 151 -4.19 15.66 7.10
CA THR A 151 -3.50 14.91 8.15
C THR A 151 -4.13 13.54 8.37
N MET A 152 -3.36 12.64 8.98
CA MET A 152 -3.85 11.32 9.34
C MET A 152 -5.02 11.39 10.34
N ALA A 153 -4.97 12.32 11.30
CA ALA A 153 -6.06 12.53 12.24
C ALA A 153 -7.36 12.91 11.53
N GLN A 154 -7.33 13.87 10.60
CA GLN A 154 -8.51 14.25 9.81
C GLN A 154 -9.05 13.09 8.97
N ALA A 155 -8.17 12.26 8.40
CA ALA A 155 -8.59 11.07 7.66
C ALA A 155 -9.29 10.05 8.57
N MET A 156 -8.75 9.78 9.74
CA MET A 156 -9.36 8.86 10.70
C MET A 156 -10.71 9.37 11.22
N ASP A 157 -10.86 10.68 11.44
CA ASP A 157 -12.14 11.29 11.80
C ASP A 157 -13.19 11.13 10.68
N LEU A 158 -12.78 11.29 9.41
CA LEU A 158 -13.68 11.06 8.28
C LEU A 158 -14.08 9.59 8.19
N ILE A 159 -13.13 8.67 8.34
CA ILE A 159 -13.38 7.22 8.32
C ILE A 159 -14.37 6.83 9.43
N ALA A 160 -14.22 7.38 10.64
CA ALA A 160 -15.14 7.13 11.74
C ALA A 160 -16.55 7.66 11.45
N LYS A 161 -16.69 8.83 10.81
CA LYS A 161 -18.01 9.40 10.42
C LYS A 161 -18.68 8.61 9.30
N VAL A 162 -17.90 8.10 8.35
CA VAL A 162 -18.40 7.28 7.24
C VAL A 162 -18.81 5.89 7.74
N ASP A 163 -18.03 5.29 8.63
CA ASP A 163 -18.26 3.99 9.27
C ASP A 163 -18.55 2.87 8.25
N HIS A 164 -17.64 2.66 7.31
CA HIS A 164 -17.73 1.59 6.32
C HIS A 164 -16.48 0.71 6.35
N ALA A 165 -16.64 -0.61 6.29
CA ALA A 165 -15.53 -1.57 6.43
C ALA A 165 -14.50 -1.44 5.29
N ASN A 166 -14.97 -1.14 4.07
CA ASN A 166 -14.14 -0.99 2.86
C ASN A 166 -13.43 0.37 2.77
N LEU A 167 -13.55 1.23 3.81
CA LEU A 167 -12.87 2.52 3.88
C LEU A 167 -11.73 2.47 4.89
N GLY A 168 -10.54 2.83 4.45
CA GLY A 168 -9.34 2.96 5.28
C GLY A 168 -8.55 4.20 4.92
N VAL A 169 -7.29 4.24 5.32
CA VAL A 169 -6.37 5.34 5.09
C VAL A 169 -5.10 4.86 4.42
N MET A 170 -4.50 5.70 3.61
CA MET A 170 -3.15 5.58 3.11
C MET A 170 -2.24 6.58 3.83
N PHE A 171 -1.15 6.08 4.43
CA PHE A 171 -0.09 6.95 4.94
C PHE A 171 0.80 7.38 3.78
N ASN A 172 1.13 8.68 3.72
CA ASN A 172 2.09 9.22 2.75
C ASN A 172 3.16 10.02 3.47
N LEU A 173 4.43 9.56 3.40
CA LEU A 173 5.53 10.14 4.16
C LEU A 173 5.73 11.64 3.88
N CYS A 174 5.76 12.05 2.60
CA CYS A 174 6.05 13.45 2.28
C CYS A 174 4.95 14.41 2.74
N HIS A 175 3.69 14.00 2.67
CA HIS A 175 2.57 14.80 3.18
C HIS A 175 2.53 14.81 4.71
N PHE A 176 2.84 13.69 5.35
CA PHE A 176 2.98 13.60 6.80
C PHE A 176 4.08 14.56 7.29
N LEU A 177 5.29 14.49 6.75
CA LEU A 177 6.40 15.38 7.11
C LEU A 177 6.10 16.86 6.82
N LYS A 178 5.21 17.14 5.87
CA LYS A 178 4.80 18.51 5.53
C LYS A 178 3.81 19.09 6.52
N ASN A 179 2.94 18.29 7.10
CA ASN A 179 1.76 18.72 7.86
C ASN A 179 1.80 18.36 9.36
N GLU A 180 2.57 17.35 9.74
CA GLU A 180 2.55 16.72 11.05
C GLU A 180 3.96 16.63 11.65
N ASN A 181 4.07 16.32 12.92
CA ASN A 181 5.36 16.17 13.58
C ASN A 181 5.93 14.77 13.29
N ALA A 182 7.15 14.72 12.76
CA ALA A 182 7.84 13.46 12.47
C ALA A 182 8.04 12.57 13.72
N GLU A 183 8.09 13.17 14.92
CA GLU A 183 8.22 12.41 16.18
C GLU A 183 6.99 11.56 16.48
N ASP A 184 5.81 11.93 15.95
CA ASP A 184 4.54 11.22 16.19
C ASP A 184 4.31 10.04 15.24
N LEU A 185 5.26 9.68 14.39
CA LEU A 185 5.12 8.71 13.31
C LEU A 185 4.51 7.39 13.79
N GLU A 186 5.08 6.77 14.80
CA GLU A 186 4.65 5.46 15.30
C GLU A 186 3.23 5.55 15.90
N GLY A 187 2.95 6.62 16.64
CA GLY A 187 1.64 6.88 17.22
C GLY A 187 0.55 7.11 16.15
N VAL A 188 0.90 7.79 15.06
CA VAL A 188 0.01 8.02 13.91
C VAL A 188 -0.32 6.72 13.19
N LEU A 189 0.68 5.89 12.90
CA LEU A 189 0.51 4.60 12.26
C LEU A 189 -0.28 3.62 13.15
N ALA A 190 0.02 3.58 14.46
CA ALA A 190 -0.68 2.73 15.42
C ALA A 190 -2.17 3.10 15.53
N ARG A 191 -2.52 4.39 15.51
CA ARG A 191 -3.93 4.85 15.50
C ARG A 191 -4.68 4.43 14.24
N ALA A 192 -4.01 4.36 13.09
CA ALA A 192 -4.63 3.86 11.87
C ALA A 192 -4.94 2.34 11.98
N GLY A 193 -4.07 1.58 12.63
CA GLY A 193 -4.29 0.16 12.92
C GLY A 193 -4.69 -0.65 11.69
N THR A 194 -5.76 -1.42 11.80
CA THR A 194 -6.29 -2.25 10.69
C THR A 194 -6.89 -1.44 9.54
N ARG A 195 -7.12 -0.13 9.73
CA ARG A 195 -7.56 0.79 8.68
C ARG A 195 -6.41 1.33 7.82
N LEU A 196 -5.17 1.05 8.15
CA LEU A 196 -4.02 1.36 7.29
C LEU A 196 -3.99 0.39 6.11
N PHE A 197 -4.46 0.82 4.93
CA PHE A 197 -4.59 -0.03 3.75
C PHE A 197 -3.37 0.02 2.84
N ALA A 198 -2.68 1.15 2.80
CA ALA A 198 -1.47 1.35 2.03
C ALA A 198 -0.54 2.38 2.69
N VAL A 199 0.71 2.34 2.30
CA VAL A 199 1.73 3.30 2.71
C VAL A 199 2.46 3.78 1.47
N SER A 200 2.86 5.05 1.43
CA SER A 200 3.88 5.48 0.47
C SER A 200 5.04 6.16 1.17
N THR A 201 6.22 5.95 0.61
CA THR A 201 7.48 6.53 1.07
C THR A 201 8.27 7.12 -0.08
N CYS A 202 9.31 7.86 0.24
CA CYS A 202 10.32 8.40 -0.65
C CYS A 202 11.53 8.80 0.20
N GLY A 203 12.66 9.10 -0.41
CA GLY A 203 13.70 9.83 0.28
C GLY A 203 13.20 11.21 0.69
N ALA A 204 13.57 11.65 1.88
CA ALA A 204 13.15 12.94 2.43
C ALA A 204 14.18 13.48 3.42
N ASN A 205 14.26 14.81 3.55
CA ASN A 205 14.98 15.43 4.66
C ASN A 205 14.02 15.60 5.84
N LEU A 206 14.45 15.18 7.03
CA LEU A 206 13.65 15.24 8.25
C LEU A 206 13.20 16.67 8.59
N ASP A 207 14.07 17.64 8.34
CA ASP A 207 13.84 19.09 8.55
C ASP A 207 13.38 19.80 7.26
N GLY A 208 13.06 19.05 6.21
CA GLY A 208 12.63 19.58 4.92
C GLY A 208 11.36 20.41 5.01
N ARG A 209 11.28 21.51 4.23
CA ARG A 209 10.09 22.40 4.19
C ARG A 209 9.48 22.52 2.81
N ASP A 210 10.22 22.25 1.76
CA ASP A 210 9.74 22.27 0.38
C ASP A 210 9.70 20.86 -0.22
N TRP A 211 9.01 20.73 -1.35
CA TRP A 211 8.81 19.42 -1.99
C TRP A 211 10.11 18.78 -2.48
N LYS A 212 11.14 19.56 -2.85
CA LYS A 212 12.43 19.02 -3.27
C LYS A 212 13.21 18.40 -2.10
N ALA A 213 12.98 18.92 -0.89
CA ALA A 213 13.54 18.35 0.33
C ALA A 213 12.76 17.15 0.83
N LEU A 214 11.44 17.13 0.58
CA LEU A 214 10.52 16.10 1.08
C LEU A 214 10.24 14.95 0.11
N ILE A 215 10.63 15.08 -1.18
CA ILE A 215 10.48 14.03 -2.19
C ILE A 215 11.78 13.90 -2.97
N LYS A 216 12.48 12.80 -2.71
CA LYS A 216 13.77 12.43 -3.30
C LYS A 216 13.75 10.95 -3.68
N PRO A 217 14.70 10.44 -4.46
CA PRO A 217 14.99 9.01 -4.52
C PRO A 217 15.19 8.44 -3.12
N LEU A 218 14.77 7.19 -2.90
CA LEU A 218 14.69 6.60 -1.55
C LEU A 218 16.05 6.46 -0.85
N ASP A 219 17.14 6.40 -1.62
CA ASP A 219 18.52 6.38 -1.14
C ASP A 219 19.03 7.74 -0.64
N GLN A 220 18.22 8.80 -0.74
CA GLN A 220 18.62 10.17 -0.43
C GLN A 220 17.79 10.77 0.70
N GLY A 221 18.38 11.78 1.37
CA GLY A 221 17.75 12.50 2.47
C GLY A 221 18.20 12.01 3.84
N THR A 222 17.69 12.66 4.88
CA THR A 222 18.07 12.42 6.28
C THR A 222 16.99 11.74 7.11
N PHE A 223 15.79 11.53 6.54
CA PHE A 223 14.73 10.79 7.23
C PHE A 223 15.13 9.31 7.36
N PRO A 224 15.11 8.75 8.59
CA PRO A 224 15.51 7.36 8.82
C PRO A 224 14.41 6.38 8.34
N GLN A 225 14.55 5.87 7.13
CA GLN A 225 13.56 4.96 6.52
C GLN A 225 13.35 3.69 7.33
N THR A 226 14.39 3.18 8.00
CA THR A 226 14.28 2.03 8.91
C THR A 226 13.31 2.27 10.05
N ARG A 227 13.11 3.52 10.49
CA ARG A 227 12.11 3.89 11.50
C ARG A 227 10.68 3.65 11.00
N LEU A 228 10.37 4.12 9.76
CA LEU A 228 9.05 3.88 9.15
C LEU A 228 8.82 2.37 8.94
N VAL A 229 9.76 1.70 8.32
CA VAL A 229 9.62 0.28 7.96
C VAL A 229 9.61 -0.60 9.21
N GLY A 230 10.39 -0.27 10.25
CA GLY A 230 10.35 -0.91 11.56
C GLY A 230 9.00 -0.76 12.26
N ALA A 231 8.41 0.44 12.23
CA ALA A 231 7.06 0.67 12.77
C ALA A 231 6.00 -0.18 12.03
N LEU A 232 6.07 -0.26 10.70
CA LEU A 232 5.17 -1.11 9.90
C LEU A 232 5.34 -2.59 10.23
N SER A 233 6.58 -3.05 10.40
CA SER A 233 6.88 -4.43 10.80
C SER A 233 6.29 -4.77 12.18
N GLN A 234 6.46 -3.88 13.17
CA GLN A 234 5.89 -4.04 14.51
C GLN A 234 4.36 -4.09 14.50
N LEU A 235 3.72 -3.30 13.63
CA LEU A 235 2.26 -3.32 13.41
C LEU A 235 1.79 -4.54 12.62
N LYS A 236 2.69 -5.41 12.15
CA LYS A 236 2.38 -6.53 11.25
C LYS A 236 1.60 -6.05 10.02
N PHE A 237 1.99 -4.88 9.50
CA PHE A 237 1.35 -4.31 8.32
C PHE A 237 1.47 -5.25 7.12
N ALA A 238 0.34 -5.66 6.54
CA ALA A 238 0.29 -6.60 5.42
C ALA A 238 -0.03 -5.92 4.08
N GLY A 239 -0.15 -4.60 4.07
CA GLY A 239 -0.48 -3.82 2.89
C GLY A 239 0.73 -3.54 1.99
N PRO A 240 0.49 -2.93 0.82
CA PRO A 240 1.54 -2.52 -0.11
C PRO A 240 2.20 -1.21 0.30
N VAL A 241 3.44 -1.03 -0.20
CA VAL A 241 4.18 0.22 -0.08
C VAL A 241 4.40 0.80 -1.47
N GLY A 242 4.10 2.10 -1.66
CA GLY A 242 4.33 2.84 -2.88
C GLY A 242 5.55 3.76 -2.78
N LEU A 243 6.32 3.90 -3.87
CA LEU A 243 7.38 4.89 -4.00
C LEU A 243 6.81 6.16 -4.61
N GLN A 244 6.76 7.24 -3.83
CA GLN A 244 6.40 8.57 -4.34
C GLN A 244 7.58 9.16 -5.12
N CYS A 245 7.31 9.59 -6.37
CA CYS A 245 8.33 10.09 -7.29
C CYS A 245 8.03 11.51 -7.82
N TYR A 246 6.98 12.17 -7.34
CA TYR A 246 6.54 13.45 -7.89
C TYR A 246 7.64 14.51 -7.85
N GLY A 247 7.95 15.07 -9.02
CA GLY A 247 8.92 16.17 -9.15
C GLY A 247 10.38 15.80 -8.92
N VAL A 248 10.71 14.51 -8.74
CA VAL A 248 12.09 14.03 -8.71
C VAL A 248 12.74 14.28 -10.06
N ARG A 249 13.89 14.96 -10.05
CA ARG A 249 14.64 15.32 -11.26
C ARG A 249 15.76 14.32 -11.55
N GLY A 250 16.28 14.38 -12.75
CA GLY A 250 17.39 13.55 -13.21
C GLY A 250 16.93 12.36 -14.03
N ASP A 251 17.79 11.36 -14.16
CA ASP A 251 17.51 10.14 -14.90
C ASP A 251 16.52 9.25 -14.15
N GLN A 252 15.36 8.99 -14.74
CA GLN A 252 14.28 8.23 -14.11
C GLN A 252 14.69 6.78 -13.82
N TYR A 253 15.44 6.15 -14.72
CA TYR A 253 15.91 4.78 -14.51
C TYR A 253 16.81 4.71 -13.27
N SER A 254 17.79 5.60 -13.17
CA SER A 254 18.68 5.67 -12.01
C SER A 254 17.92 5.95 -10.72
N ASN A 255 16.96 6.89 -10.73
CA ASN A 255 16.14 7.22 -9.57
C ASN A 255 15.35 6.00 -9.05
N LEU A 256 14.70 5.26 -9.97
CA LEU A 256 13.95 4.06 -9.62
C LEU A 256 14.87 2.91 -9.19
N ASN A 257 15.97 2.69 -9.90
CA ASN A 257 16.94 1.66 -9.55
C ASN A 257 17.54 1.87 -8.16
N ASN A 258 18.03 3.08 -7.88
CA ASN A 258 18.60 3.42 -6.58
C ASN A 258 17.57 3.28 -5.47
N SER A 259 16.33 3.69 -5.72
CA SER A 259 15.23 3.53 -4.76
C SER A 259 14.90 2.06 -4.49
N ALA A 260 14.88 1.21 -5.52
CA ALA A 260 14.64 -0.23 -5.35
C ALA A 260 15.79 -0.93 -4.61
N VAL A 261 17.04 -0.53 -4.88
CA VAL A 261 18.23 -1.02 -4.12
C VAL A 261 18.14 -0.60 -2.66
N ALA A 262 17.84 0.68 -2.40
CA ALA A 262 17.66 1.20 -1.04
C ALA A 262 16.54 0.47 -0.30
N TRP A 263 15.40 0.22 -0.95
CA TRP A 263 14.29 -0.52 -0.37
C TRP A 263 14.70 -1.91 0.11
N ARG A 264 15.38 -2.68 -0.75
CA ARG A 264 15.88 -4.00 -0.38
C ARG A 264 16.88 -3.96 0.79
N LYS A 265 17.75 -2.93 0.81
CA LYS A 265 18.71 -2.74 1.90
C LYS A 265 18.00 -2.43 3.23
N ILE A 266 17.00 -1.53 3.23
CA ILE A 266 16.21 -1.18 4.41
C ILE A 266 15.52 -2.43 4.99
N LEU A 267 14.92 -3.27 4.12
CA LEU A 267 14.28 -4.51 4.57
C LEU A 267 15.27 -5.53 5.15
N ALA A 268 16.51 -5.57 4.67
CA ALA A 268 17.55 -6.46 5.16
C ALA A 268 18.16 -6.00 6.51
N GLU A 269 17.91 -4.77 6.93
CA GLU A 269 18.38 -4.19 8.20
C GLU A 269 17.34 -4.39 9.35
N LEU A 270 16.16 -4.96 9.06
CA LEU A 270 15.12 -5.27 10.07
C LEU A 270 15.31 -6.63 10.71
#